data_a96e8422435ebefb0b9014a71daf1174
#
_entry.id   a96e8422435ebefb0b9014a71daf1174
#
_cell.length_a   1.000
_cell.length_b   1.000
_cell.length_c   1.000
_cell.angle_alpha   90.00
_cell.angle_beta   90.00
_cell.angle_gamma   90.00
#
_symmetry.space_group_name_H-M   'P 1'
#
loop_
_entity.id
_entity.type
_entity.pdbx_description
1 polymer ?
#
loop_
_entity_poly.entity_id
_entity_poly.type
_entity_poly.pdbx_seq_one_letter_code
_entity_poly.pdbx_strand_id
1 'polypeptide(L)'
;MNSFKTVTSSKKTLKSCMITFAVMFALAFFGLTVTVAFWLFLEIIVVASSIVCFFIVKRTYWIIEFQDQTLFLQNHGTGQSYHVDELTLADFDFKQTEKQKASNTGHVRMVNYPLFMMIDVQNYSEFEAYVRNNFK
;
A
#
# COMPACT_ATOMS: atom_id res chain seq x y z
N MET A 1 20.77 12.92 -16.40
CA MET A 1 20.17 12.42 -15.14
C MET A 1 18.70 12.12 -15.39
N ASN A 2 18.38 10.85 -15.52
CA ASN A 2 16.99 10.43 -15.62
C ASN A 2 16.51 10.12 -14.21
N SER A 3 15.73 10.99 -13.62
CA SER A 3 15.08 10.74 -12.33
C SER A 3 13.59 10.62 -12.54
N PHE A 4 12.99 9.63 -11.92
CA PHE A 4 11.55 9.44 -11.89
C PHE A 4 11.09 9.27 -10.44
N LYS A 5 10.02 9.93 -10.08
CA LYS A 5 9.45 9.87 -8.73
C LYS A 5 7.98 9.56 -8.76
N THR A 6 7.56 8.59 -7.98
CA THR A 6 6.16 8.28 -7.77
C THR A 6 5.92 7.89 -6.31
N VAL A 7 4.65 7.73 -5.94
CA VAL A 7 4.24 7.34 -4.61
C VAL A 7 3.19 6.23 -4.69
N THR A 8 3.16 5.39 -3.67
CA THR A 8 2.06 4.46 -3.48
C THR A 8 0.93 5.15 -2.70
N SER A 9 -0.30 4.78 -2.96
CA SER A 9 -1.46 5.32 -2.24
C SER A 9 -2.22 4.23 -1.53
N SER A 10 -2.26 4.30 -0.22
CA SER A 10 -3.08 3.42 0.63
C SER A 10 -4.47 4.00 0.93
N LYS A 11 -4.89 5.07 0.22
CA LYS A 11 -6.18 5.76 0.46
C LYS A 11 -7.38 4.83 0.42
N LYS A 12 -7.41 3.86 -0.51
CA LYS A 12 -8.52 2.89 -0.59
C LYS A 12 -8.55 1.96 0.61
N THR A 13 -7.40 1.44 1.02
CA THR A 13 -7.27 0.57 2.19
C THR A 13 -7.68 1.33 3.44
N LEU A 14 -7.19 2.55 3.61
CA LEU A 14 -7.56 3.42 4.73
C LEU A 14 -9.06 3.71 4.76
N LYS A 15 -9.65 4.05 3.61
CA LYS A 15 -11.10 4.31 3.48
C LYS A 15 -11.91 3.07 3.82
N SER A 16 -11.51 1.89 3.34
CA SER A 16 -12.18 0.62 3.67
C SER A 16 -12.09 0.33 5.17
N CYS A 17 -10.94 0.51 5.79
CA CYS A 17 -10.76 0.36 7.23
C CYS A 17 -11.66 1.33 8.03
N MET A 18 -11.72 2.61 7.61
CA MET A 18 -12.57 3.61 8.27
C MET A 18 -14.06 3.25 8.17
N ILE A 19 -14.52 2.76 7.01
CA ILE A 19 -15.91 2.32 6.81
C ILE A 19 -16.21 1.11 7.71
N THR A 20 -15.32 0.12 7.73
CA THR A 20 -15.48 -1.05 8.60
C THR A 20 -15.55 -0.62 10.07
N PHE A 21 -14.70 0.31 10.48
CA PHE A 21 -14.69 0.88 11.82
C PHE A 21 -16.01 1.57 12.15
N ALA A 22 -16.51 2.43 11.25
CA ALA A 22 -17.77 3.14 11.43
C ALA A 22 -18.97 2.18 11.53
N VAL A 23 -19.00 1.13 10.70
CA VAL A 23 -20.05 0.10 10.74
C VAL A 23 -20.00 -0.68 12.06
N MET A 24 -18.81 -1.11 12.50
CA MET A 24 -18.65 -1.81 13.76
C MET A 24 -19.04 -0.95 14.96
N PHE A 25 -18.66 0.35 14.93
CA PHE A 25 -19.05 1.32 15.97
C PHE A 25 -20.56 1.53 16.01
N ALA A 26 -21.20 1.67 14.84
CA ALA A 26 -22.65 1.80 14.76
C ALA A 26 -23.38 0.56 15.28
N LEU A 27 -22.93 -0.64 14.89
CA LEU A 27 -23.48 -1.92 15.40
C LEU A 27 -23.31 -2.03 16.92
N ALA A 28 -22.17 -1.59 17.44
CA ALA A 28 -21.91 -1.53 18.87
C ALA A 28 -22.89 -0.58 19.56
N PHE A 29 -23.14 0.59 19.01
CA PHE A 29 -24.05 1.60 19.59
C PHE A 29 -25.51 1.13 19.59
N PHE A 30 -25.97 0.46 18.53
CA PHE A 30 -27.32 -0.10 18.44
C PHE A 30 -27.51 -1.37 19.27
N GLY A 31 -26.44 -2.06 19.62
CA GLY A 31 -26.44 -3.26 20.44
C GLY A 31 -26.51 -3.03 21.96
N LEU A 32 -26.91 -1.87 22.43
CA LEU A 32 -27.05 -1.49 23.86
C LEU A 32 -27.94 -2.43 24.70
N THR A 33 -28.69 -3.30 24.06
CA THR A 33 -29.54 -4.32 24.70
C THR A 33 -28.87 -5.68 24.88
N VAL A 34 -27.62 -5.82 24.44
CA VAL A 34 -26.88 -7.09 24.44
C VAL A 34 -25.95 -7.16 25.66
N THR A 35 -25.59 -8.39 26.07
CA THR A 35 -24.78 -8.66 27.27
C THR A 35 -23.39 -8.02 27.24
N VAL A 36 -22.82 -7.73 28.40
CA VAL A 36 -21.47 -7.14 28.56
C VAL A 36 -20.39 -7.98 27.84
N ALA A 37 -20.52 -9.29 27.79
CA ALA A 37 -19.60 -10.19 27.08
C ALA A 37 -19.56 -9.91 25.56
N PHE A 38 -20.67 -9.58 24.93
CA PHE A 38 -20.75 -9.23 23.52
C PHE A 38 -20.03 -7.90 23.25
N TRP A 39 -20.16 -6.93 24.13
CA TRP A 39 -19.48 -5.64 24.05
C TRP A 39 -17.96 -5.80 24.10
N LEU A 40 -17.46 -6.56 25.05
CA LEU A 40 -16.03 -6.85 25.17
C LEU A 40 -15.48 -7.54 23.91
N PHE A 41 -16.24 -8.49 23.35
CA PHE A 41 -15.86 -9.17 22.12
C PHE A 41 -15.79 -8.20 20.91
N LEU A 42 -16.76 -7.31 20.78
CA LEU A 42 -16.79 -6.28 19.75
C LEU A 42 -15.60 -5.31 19.88
N GLU A 43 -15.31 -4.88 21.08
CA GLU A 43 -14.18 -3.98 21.37
C GLU A 43 -12.85 -4.62 20.97
N ILE A 44 -12.64 -5.88 21.29
CA ILE A 44 -11.46 -6.65 20.89
C ILE A 44 -11.34 -6.70 19.37
N ILE A 45 -12.42 -6.97 18.63
CA ILE A 45 -12.41 -7.02 17.17
C ILE A 45 -12.06 -5.65 16.58
N VAL A 46 -12.64 -4.57 17.11
CA VAL A 46 -12.38 -3.20 16.65
C VAL A 46 -10.90 -2.83 16.87
N VAL A 47 -10.37 -3.11 18.04
CA VAL A 47 -8.96 -2.83 18.37
C VAL A 47 -8.03 -3.66 17.47
N ALA A 48 -8.29 -4.96 17.33
CA ALA A 48 -7.48 -5.83 16.47
C ALA A 48 -7.50 -5.38 15.01
N SER A 49 -8.68 -5.03 14.47
CA SER A 49 -8.83 -4.52 13.11
C SER A 49 -8.08 -3.21 12.90
N SER A 50 -8.09 -2.33 13.88
CA SER A 50 -7.35 -1.06 13.85
C SER A 50 -5.85 -1.27 13.77
N ILE A 51 -5.33 -2.17 14.59
CA ILE A 51 -3.91 -2.52 14.61
C ILE A 51 -3.50 -3.07 13.26
N VAL A 52 -4.29 -4.00 12.70
CA VAL A 52 -4.02 -4.57 11.37
C VAL A 52 -4.03 -3.50 10.28
N CYS A 53 -5.05 -2.63 10.27
CA CYS A 53 -5.14 -1.52 9.32
C CYS A 53 -3.94 -0.58 9.42
N PHE A 54 -3.53 -0.24 10.64
CA PHE A 54 -2.37 0.62 10.87
C PHE A 54 -1.08 0.01 10.30
N PHE A 55 -0.85 -1.28 10.52
CA PHE A 55 0.31 -1.98 9.97
C PHE A 55 0.27 -2.06 8.44
N ILE A 56 -0.90 -2.33 7.86
CA ILE A 56 -1.07 -2.38 6.41
C ILE A 56 -0.74 -1.01 5.80
N VAL A 57 -1.31 0.07 6.34
CA VAL A 57 -1.07 1.43 5.85
C VAL A 57 0.41 1.80 5.97
N LYS A 58 1.03 1.53 7.13
CA LYS A 58 2.47 1.77 7.31
C LYS A 58 3.33 1.01 6.32
N ARG A 59 2.96 -0.24 6.01
CA ARG A 59 3.75 -1.12 5.15
C ARG A 59 3.60 -0.78 3.67
N THR A 60 2.47 -0.21 3.26
CA THR A 60 2.11 -0.03 1.84
C THR A 60 2.36 1.37 1.30
N TYR A 61 2.65 2.35 2.15
CA TYR A 61 2.90 3.72 1.70
C TYR A 61 4.39 3.97 1.49
N TRP A 62 4.80 3.97 0.22
CA TRP A 62 6.18 4.18 -0.20
C TRP A 62 6.31 5.39 -1.10
N ILE A 63 7.38 6.14 -0.92
CA ILE A 63 7.90 7.09 -1.90
C ILE A 63 8.94 6.33 -2.70
N ILE A 64 8.77 6.31 -4.01
CA ILE A 64 9.58 5.57 -4.96
C ILE A 64 10.31 6.60 -5.83
N GLU A 65 11.62 6.57 -5.79
CA GLU A 65 12.45 7.48 -6.58
C GLU A 65 13.54 6.69 -7.29
N PHE A 66 13.66 6.89 -8.60
CA PHE A 66 14.75 6.35 -9.38
C PHE A 66 15.76 7.46 -9.65
N GLN A 67 17.02 7.14 -9.42
CA GLN A 67 18.15 7.95 -9.85
C GLN A 67 19.08 7.06 -10.66
N ASP A 68 19.11 7.29 -11.98
CA ASP A 68 19.80 6.43 -12.94
C ASP A 68 19.34 4.96 -12.86
N GLN A 69 20.15 4.05 -12.36
CA GLN A 69 19.82 2.63 -12.19
C GLN A 69 19.58 2.22 -10.72
N THR A 70 19.56 3.18 -9.82
CA THR A 70 19.32 2.95 -8.40
C THR A 70 17.88 3.27 -8.03
N LEU A 71 17.25 2.36 -7.33
CA LEU A 71 15.93 2.55 -6.77
C LEU A 71 16.03 2.97 -5.30
N PHE A 72 15.50 4.13 -5.00
CA PHE A 72 15.34 4.62 -3.64
C PHE A 72 13.89 4.43 -3.19
N LEU A 73 13.72 3.71 -2.10
CA LEU A 73 12.42 3.44 -1.49
C LEU A 73 12.41 4.05 -0.10
N GLN A 74 11.49 4.95 0.16
CA GLN A 74 11.27 5.51 1.49
C GLN A 74 9.86 5.17 1.97
N ASN A 75 9.75 4.46 3.07
CA ASN A 75 8.47 4.22 3.70
C ASN A 75 8.05 5.44 4.53
N HIS A 76 6.97 6.09 4.12
CA HIS A 76 6.48 7.29 4.80
C HIS A 76 6.00 7.01 6.23
N GLY A 77 5.46 5.82 6.48
CA GLY A 77 4.91 5.46 7.77
C GLY A 77 5.94 5.08 8.82
N THR A 78 7.06 4.45 8.40
CA THR A 78 8.12 3.96 9.30
C THR A 78 9.38 4.82 9.24
N GLY A 79 9.52 5.67 8.22
CA GLY A 79 10.73 6.47 7.98
C GLY A 79 11.91 5.65 7.46
N GLN A 80 11.74 4.35 7.26
CA GLN A 80 12.80 3.48 6.74
C GLN A 80 13.07 3.77 5.27
N SER A 81 14.33 3.83 4.90
CA SER A 81 14.78 4.00 3.52
C SER A 81 15.62 2.82 3.09
N TYR A 82 15.46 2.43 1.82
CA TYR A 82 16.19 1.35 1.19
C TYR A 82 16.74 1.82 -0.14
N HIS A 83 17.90 1.29 -0.50
CA HIS A 83 18.54 1.49 -1.78
C HIS A 83 18.66 0.13 -2.43
N VAL A 84 18.34 0.02 -3.69
CA VAL A 84 18.52 -1.19 -4.47
C VAL A 84 19.24 -0.82 -5.76
N ASP A 85 20.44 -1.35 -5.90
CA ASP A 85 21.28 -1.17 -7.07
C ASP A 85 21.18 -2.39 -8.01
N GLU A 86 21.67 -2.23 -9.23
CA GLU A 86 21.77 -3.32 -10.22
C GLU A 86 20.44 -4.01 -10.54
N LEU A 87 19.35 -3.23 -10.58
CA LEU A 87 18.04 -3.75 -10.94
C LEU A 87 17.94 -4.08 -12.42
N THR A 88 17.22 -5.16 -12.71
CA THR A 88 16.83 -5.57 -14.05
C THR A 88 15.31 -5.52 -14.23
N LEU A 89 14.84 -5.53 -15.46
CA LEU A 89 13.40 -5.59 -15.74
C LEU A 89 12.73 -6.83 -15.13
N ALA A 90 13.48 -7.94 -15.01
CA ALA A 90 12.99 -9.19 -14.43
C ALA A 90 12.67 -9.09 -12.92
N ASP A 91 13.22 -8.10 -12.23
CA ASP A 91 12.95 -7.87 -10.82
C ASP A 91 11.57 -7.24 -10.55
N PHE A 92 10.89 -6.75 -11.58
CA PHE A 92 9.59 -6.10 -11.46
C PHE A 92 8.46 -6.97 -11.99
N ASP A 93 7.47 -7.25 -11.15
CA ASP A 93 6.21 -7.90 -11.52
C ASP A 93 5.09 -6.86 -11.51
N PHE A 94 4.64 -6.48 -12.69
CA PHE A 94 3.62 -5.46 -12.90
C PHE A 94 2.22 -6.09 -12.95
N LYS A 95 1.32 -5.62 -12.10
CA LYS A 95 -0.07 -6.09 -12.08
C LYS A 95 -1.03 -4.91 -12.04
N GLN A 96 -2.01 -4.94 -12.93
CA GLN A 96 -3.03 -3.91 -13.02
C GLN A 96 -4.41 -4.53 -13.28
N THR A 97 -5.38 -4.17 -12.45
CA THR A 97 -6.79 -4.51 -12.67
C THR A 97 -7.48 -3.49 -13.56
N GLU A 98 -8.62 -3.83 -14.16
CA GLU A 98 -9.39 -2.90 -15.00
C GLU A 98 -9.76 -1.59 -14.26
N LYS A 99 -10.09 -1.69 -12.97
CA LYS A 99 -10.36 -0.50 -12.15
C LYS A 99 -9.13 0.37 -11.92
N GLN A 100 -7.97 -0.26 -11.82
CA GLN A 100 -6.70 0.46 -11.67
C GLN A 100 -6.26 1.11 -12.98
N LYS A 101 -6.52 0.49 -14.13
CA LYS A 101 -6.28 1.11 -15.44
C LYS A 101 -7.02 2.44 -15.57
N ALA A 102 -8.29 2.49 -15.18
CA ALA A 102 -9.09 3.71 -15.22
C ALA A 102 -8.55 4.83 -14.31
N SER A 103 -7.85 4.49 -13.22
CA SER A 103 -7.27 5.45 -12.27
C SER A 103 -5.76 5.67 -12.44
N ASN A 104 -5.16 5.09 -13.49
CA ASN A 104 -3.70 5.09 -13.72
C ASN A 104 -2.90 4.70 -12.48
N THR A 105 -3.37 3.66 -11.78
CA THR A 105 -2.70 3.06 -10.64
C THR A 105 -2.46 1.58 -10.88
N GLY A 106 -1.60 0.96 -10.11
CA GLY A 106 -1.34 -0.47 -10.23
C GLY A 106 -0.52 -1.02 -9.10
N HIS A 107 -0.34 -2.33 -9.11
CA HIS A 107 0.52 -3.02 -8.15
C HIS A 107 1.85 -3.36 -8.81
N VAL A 108 2.93 -3.13 -8.08
CA VAL A 108 4.27 -3.55 -8.46
C VAL A 108 4.86 -4.38 -7.34
N ARG A 109 5.31 -5.57 -7.68
CA ARG A 109 6.02 -6.45 -6.75
C ARG A 109 7.44 -6.62 -7.24
N MET A 110 8.39 -6.50 -6.32
CA MET A 110 9.78 -6.83 -6.60
C MET A 110 10.03 -8.30 -6.29
N VAL A 111 10.34 -9.10 -7.32
CA VAL A 111 10.40 -10.57 -7.25
C VAL A 111 11.50 -11.03 -6.28
N ASN A 112 12.69 -10.44 -6.35
CA ASN A 112 13.82 -10.77 -5.49
C ASN A 112 13.79 -10.05 -4.13
N TYR A 113 12.82 -9.18 -3.91
CA TYR A 113 12.70 -8.35 -2.71
C TYR A 113 11.26 -8.41 -2.17
N PRO A 114 10.83 -9.54 -1.59
CA PRO A 114 9.43 -9.78 -1.24
C PRO A 114 8.83 -8.79 -0.23
N LEU A 115 9.68 -8.04 0.48
CA LEU A 115 9.24 -6.99 1.40
C LEU A 115 8.76 -5.73 0.68
N PHE A 116 9.10 -5.54 -0.60
CA PHE A 116 8.76 -4.37 -1.39
C PHE A 116 7.58 -4.65 -2.32
N MET A 117 6.42 -4.81 -1.74
CA MET A 117 5.17 -4.82 -2.48
C MET A 117 4.57 -3.42 -2.47
N MET A 118 4.50 -2.81 -3.65
CA MET A 118 3.98 -1.46 -3.85
C MET A 118 2.54 -1.54 -4.32
N ILE A 119 1.60 -1.07 -3.51
CA ILE A 119 0.16 -1.11 -3.79
C ILE A 119 -0.29 0.28 -4.23
N ASP A 120 -1.14 0.33 -5.26
CA ASP A 120 -1.70 1.55 -5.84
C ASP A 120 -0.62 2.60 -6.17
N VAL A 121 0.43 2.18 -6.89
CA VAL A 121 1.44 3.09 -7.45
C VAL A 121 0.74 4.12 -8.34
N GLN A 122 0.96 5.40 -8.07
CA GLN A 122 0.41 6.50 -8.85
C GLN A 122 1.20 6.66 -10.16
N ASN A 123 0.55 7.22 -11.19
CA ASN A 123 1.16 7.37 -12.52
C ASN A 123 1.76 6.05 -13.04
N TYR A 124 1.00 4.98 -12.89
CA TYR A 124 1.46 3.63 -13.17
C TYR A 124 1.99 3.43 -14.58
N SER A 125 1.33 4.01 -15.59
CA SER A 125 1.75 3.91 -16.98
C SER A 125 3.12 4.56 -17.22
N GLU A 126 3.37 5.70 -16.60
CA GLU A 126 4.66 6.39 -16.68
C GLU A 126 5.75 5.62 -15.94
N PHE A 127 5.41 5.07 -14.79
CA PHE A 127 6.30 4.22 -14.00
C PHE A 127 6.71 2.96 -14.77
N GLU A 128 5.75 2.24 -15.33
CA GLU A 128 6.01 1.04 -16.14
C GLU A 128 6.85 1.36 -17.37
N ALA A 129 6.52 2.44 -18.08
CA ALA A 129 7.28 2.89 -19.25
C ALA A 129 8.72 3.26 -18.87
N TYR A 130 8.91 3.97 -17.75
CA TYR A 130 10.24 4.32 -17.26
C TYR A 130 11.07 3.07 -16.98
N VAL A 131 10.51 2.11 -16.25
CA VAL A 131 11.23 0.85 -15.93
C VAL A 131 11.57 0.08 -17.20
N ARG A 132 10.62 -0.11 -18.12
CA ARG A 132 10.85 -0.84 -19.38
C ARG A 132 11.89 -0.19 -20.29
N ASN A 133 12.04 1.13 -20.24
CA ASN A 133 12.98 1.86 -21.08
C ASN A 133 14.39 1.96 -20.47
N ASN A 134 14.53 1.92 -19.17
CA ASN A 134 15.81 2.16 -18.49
C ASN A 134 16.43 0.88 -17.91
N PHE A 135 15.63 -0.15 -17.65
CA PHE A 135 16.11 -1.43 -17.11
C PHE A 135 15.98 -2.53 -18.18
N LYS A 136 17.06 -3.22 -18.45
CA LYS A 136 17.12 -4.32 -19.44
C LYS A 136 17.23 -5.67 -18.76
#